data_31346f11cb0fbe24b4b960ebe09b8629
#
_entry.id   31346f11cb0fbe24b4b960ebe09b8629
#
_cell.length_a   1.000
_cell.length_b   1.000
_cell.length_c   1.000
_cell.angle_alpha   90.00
_cell.angle_beta   90.00
_cell.angle_gamma   90.00
#
_symmetry.space_group_name_H-M   'P 1'
#
loop_
_entity.id
_entity.type
_entity.pdbx_description
1 polymer ?
#
loop_
_entity_poly.entity_id
_entity_poly.type
_entity_poly.pdbx_seq_one_letter_code
_entity_poly.pdbx_strand_id
1 'polypeptide(L)'
;AGFHMNFDDSSNVGAVQSGTSQGNFDKYNLTAADQATDTPTNNFAIGNPLNVTPPGIFTEGATRWVSVNGTGMNGAWNLATIALTGGKWHCEVKCISTSSYYQWGISPTHPNDSFSSRCFYRSDGNIYNAGSGGNTTGHTTYTAGDIIGMSYDASANTVIFSKNGTAVVTKTAIAHNDPYFFGGTGLSAGTYTGDFNFGGYTSYTISSPETDANGYGTFEYAPPSGYYALCT
;
A
#
# COMPACT_ATOMS: atom_id res chain seq x y z
N ALA A 1 -22.14 20.20 25.49
CA ALA A 1 -21.41 19.08 26.08
C ALA A 1 -20.82 18.24 24.95
N GLY A 2 -19.59 17.85 25.08
CA GLY A 2 -18.86 17.02 24.12
C GLY A 2 -17.97 16.04 24.86
N PHE A 3 -17.37 15.12 24.14
CA PHE A 3 -16.38 14.18 24.66
C PHE A 3 -15.19 14.13 23.71
N HIS A 4 -14.05 13.69 24.23
CA HIS A 4 -12.85 13.45 23.45
C HIS A 4 -12.37 12.01 23.66
N MET A 5 -12.14 11.32 22.56
CA MET A 5 -11.53 9.99 22.51
C MET A 5 -10.31 10.06 21.60
N ASN A 6 -9.18 9.55 22.07
CA ASN A 6 -7.94 9.47 21.29
C ASN A 6 -7.60 8.05 20.85
N PHE A 7 -8.36 7.05 21.34
CA PHE A 7 -8.20 5.63 21.01
C PHE A 7 -6.82 5.04 21.27
N ASP A 8 -6.02 5.65 22.16
CA ASP A 8 -4.64 5.24 22.44
C ASP A 8 -4.52 4.11 23.47
N ASP A 9 -5.58 3.88 24.27
CA ASP A 9 -5.62 2.79 25.23
C ASP A 9 -6.08 1.49 24.56
N SER A 10 -5.13 0.64 24.20
CA SER A 10 -5.40 -0.67 23.60
C SER A 10 -6.21 -1.62 24.49
N SER A 11 -6.19 -1.41 25.82
CA SER A 11 -7.01 -2.18 26.77
C SER A 11 -8.45 -1.70 26.79
N ASN A 12 -8.70 -0.45 26.42
CA ASN A 12 -10.02 0.16 26.41
C ASN A 12 -10.19 1.21 25.28
N VAL A 13 -10.32 0.75 24.04
CA VAL A 13 -10.51 1.61 22.86
C VAL A 13 -11.77 2.48 22.92
N GLY A 14 -12.66 2.27 23.89
CA GLY A 14 -13.84 3.11 24.15
C GLY A 14 -13.62 4.15 25.26
N ALA A 15 -12.38 4.35 25.74
CA ALA A 15 -12.08 5.28 26.83
C ALA A 15 -12.32 6.74 26.42
N VAL A 16 -13.06 7.46 27.26
CA VAL A 16 -13.26 8.91 27.11
C VAL A 16 -12.18 9.62 27.93
N GLN A 17 -11.35 10.41 27.26
CA GLN A 17 -10.23 11.12 27.87
C GLN A 17 -10.67 12.42 28.55
N SER A 18 -11.66 13.11 28.00
CA SER A 18 -12.20 14.34 28.57
C SER A 18 -13.63 14.59 28.13
N GLY A 19 -14.38 15.33 28.94
CA GLY A 19 -15.77 15.70 28.66
C GLY A 19 -16.64 15.65 29.89
N THR A 20 -17.93 15.98 29.74
CA THR A 20 -18.92 15.79 30.79
C THR A 20 -19.24 14.29 30.87
N SER A 21 -18.72 13.68 31.87
CA SER A 21 -18.63 12.25 32.07
C SER A 21 -19.97 11.51 31.95
N GLN A 22 -20.06 10.73 30.91
CA GLN A 22 -21.03 9.65 30.83
C GLN A 22 -20.34 8.27 30.93
N GLY A 23 -19.06 8.26 31.33
CA GLY A 23 -18.25 7.04 31.33
C GLY A 23 -17.69 6.69 29.95
N ASN A 24 -17.03 5.56 29.88
CA ASN A 24 -16.50 5.02 28.62
C ASN A 24 -17.63 4.50 27.75
N PHE A 25 -17.42 4.53 26.44
CA PHE A 25 -18.35 3.89 25.51
C PHE A 25 -18.26 2.36 25.60
N ASP A 26 -19.40 1.70 25.51
CA ASP A 26 -19.44 0.25 25.36
C ASP A 26 -18.86 -0.14 24.01
N LYS A 27 -17.89 -1.05 24.04
CA LYS A 27 -17.26 -1.59 22.83
C LYS A 27 -18.09 -2.74 22.29
N TYR A 28 -18.42 -2.69 21.02
CA TYR A 28 -19.03 -3.82 20.33
C TYR A 28 -18.15 -4.19 19.13
N ASN A 29 -17.57 -5.40 19.18
CA ASN A 29 -16.62 -5.90 18.17
C ASN A 29 -15.37 -5.02 17.93
N LEU A 30 -14.99 -4.17 18.91
CA LEU A 30 -13.72 -3.43 18.88
C LEU A 30 -12.71 -4.08 19.82
N THR A 31 -11.52 -4.27 19.31
CA THR A 31 -10.37 -4.85 20.02
C THR A 31 -9.14 -3.98 19.85
N ALA A 32 -8.04 -4.31 20.51
CA ALA A 32 -6.76 -3.64 20.28
C ALA A 32 -6.26 -3.76 18.82
N ALA A 33 -6.70 -4.77 18.09
CA ALA A 33 -6.35 -4.95 16.67
C ALA A 33 -6.99 -3.93 15.73
N ASP A 34 -8.04 -3.23 16.21
CA ASP A 34 -8.71 -2.19 15.45
C ASP A 34 -8.09 -0.80 15.67
N GLN A 35 -7.08 -0.72 16.55
CA GLN A 35 -6.36 0.51 16.83
C GLN A 35 -5.36 0.80 15.70
N ALA A 36 -5.41 2.01 15.14
CA ALA A 36 -4.48 2.47 14.12
C ALA A 36 -3.59 3.61 14.66
N THR A 37 -2.47 3.83 14.01
CA THR A 37 -1.53 4.91 14.35
C THR A 37 -1.89 6.24 13.70
N ASP A 38 -3.01 6.30 12.98
CA ASP A 38 -3.50 7.53 12.38
C ASP A 38 -3.83 8.58 13.44
N THR A 39 -3.47 9.81 13.15
CA THR A 39 -3.80 10.97 13.97
C THR A 39 -4.44 12.05 13.11
N PRO A 40 -5.07 13.08 13.69
CA PRO A 40 -5.59 14.20 12.91
C PRO A 40 -4.55 14.93 12.05
N THR A 41 -3.26 14.74 12.36
CA THR A 41 -2.14 15.37 11.66
C THR A 41 -1.33 14.42 10.79
N ASN A 42 -1.55 13.12 10.91
CA ASN A 42 -0.86 12.09 10.13
C ASN A 42 -1.86 11.00 9.74
N ASN A 43 -2.54 11.20 8.63
CA ASN A 43 -3.42 10.17 8.06
C ASN A 43 -2.63 9.40 7.00
N PHE A 44 -2.33 8.16 7.29
CA PHE A 44 -1.67 7.28 6.35
C PHE A 44 -2.61 6.86 5.22
N ALA A 45 -2.04 6.63 4.04
CA ALA A 45 -2.78 6.05 2.94
C ALA A 45 -3.28 4.64 3.31
N ILE A 46 -4.42 4.29 2.74
CA ILE A 46 -4.98 2.94 2.75
C ILE A 46 -5.40 2.58 1.32
N GLY A 47 -5.87 1.38 1.08
CA GLY A 47 -6.53 1.04 -0.18
C GLY A 47 -7.82 1.83 -0.35
N ASN A 48 -8.15 2.21 -1.58
CA ASN A 48 -9.35 2.99 -1.89
C ASN A 48 -10.51 2.08 -2.30
N PRO A 49 -11.48 1.77 -1.42
CA PRO A 49 -12.60 0.90 -1.76
C PRO A 49 -13.53 1.48 -2.83
N LEU A 50 -13.46 2.79 -3.07
CA LEU A 50 -14.25 3.47 -4.10
C LEU A 50 -13.59 3.42 -5.48
N ASN A 51 -12.32 3.05 -5.55
CA ASN A 51 -11.55 2.92 -6.79
C ASN A 51 -11.05 1.48 -6.95
N VAL A 52 -11.98 0.55 -6.92
CA VAL A 52 -11.73 -0.89 -7.09
C VAL A 52 -12.39 -1.34 -8.37
N THR A 53 -11.65 -1.98 -9.23
CA THR A 53 -12.27 -2.71 -10.35
C THR A 53 -12.73 -4.07 -9.84
N PRO A 54 -14.04 -4.37 -9.79
CA PRO A 54 -14.52 -5.69 -9.38
C PRO A 54 -13.89 -6.81 -10.22
N PRO A 55 -13.57 -7.95 -9.61
CA PRO A 55 -13.93 -8.40 -8.27
C PRO A 55 -12.87 -8.22 -7.18
N GLY A 56 -12.17 -7.11 -7.11
CA GLY A 56 -11.28 -6.80 -6.01
C GLY A 56 -12.06 -6.33 -4.77
N ILE A 57 -11.61 -6.71 -3.58
CA ILE A 57 -12.14 -6.24 -2.30
C ILE A 57 -11.01 -5.83 -1.37
N PHE A 58 -11.30 -4.87 -0.49
CA PHE A 58 -10.45 -4.52 0.64
C PHE A 58 -11.06 -5.03 1.94
N THR A 59 -10.21 -5.54 2.83
CA THR A 59 -10.52 -5.92 4.21
C THR A 59 -9.45 -5.38 5.15
N GLU A 60 -9.50 -5.69 6.44
CA GLU A 60 -8.49 -5.30 7.43
C GLU A 60 -8.20 -3.78 7.41
N GLY A 61 -9.23 -2.96 7.61
CA GLY A 61 -9.08 -1.51 7.57
C GLY A 61 -8.64 -0.97 6.20
N ALA A 62 -8.98 -1.69 5.12
CA ALA A 62 -8.58 -1.41 3.74
C ALA A 62 -7.05 -1.50 3.49
N THR A 63 -6.33 -2.26 4.31
CA THR A 63 -4.92 -2.57 4.07
C THR A 63 -4.72 -3.94 3.42
N ARG A 64 -5.64 -4.89 3.64
CA ARG A 64 -5.61 -6.17 2.93
C ARG A 64 -6.39 -6.08 1.64
N TRP A 65 -5.71 -6.29 0.55
CA TRP A 65 -6.32 -6.40 -0.77
C TRP A 65 -6.48 -7.87 -1.18
N VAL A 66 -7.67 -8.20 -1.63
CA VAL A 66 -7.99 -9.52 -2.19
C VAL A 66 -8.57 -9.33 -3.58
N SER A 67 -7.92 -9.90 -4.58
CA SER A 67 -8.45 -9.98 -5.94
C SER A 67 -8.88 -11.41 -6.22
N VAL A 68 -10.06 -11.58 -6.77
CA VAL A 68 -10.61 -12.89 -7.14
C VAL A 68 -10.85 -12.90 -8.64
N ASN A 69 -10.33 -13.91 -9.35
CA ASN A 69 -10.56 -14.10 -10.79
C ASN A 69 -10.13 -12.91 -11.66
N GLY A 70 -8.92 -12.41 -11.46
CA GLY A 70 -8.35 -11.44 -12.39
C GLY A 70 -8.33 -12.01 -13.81
N THR A 71 -9.12 -11.44 -14.72
CA THR A 71 -9.14 -11.86 -16.12
C THR A 71 -8.18 -10.97 -16.91
N GLY A 72 -7.00 -11.51 -17.20
CA GLY A 72 -6.04 -10.88 -18.09
C GLY A 72 -5.31 -9.66 -17.51
N MET A 73 -4.47 -9.04 -18.34
CA MET A 73 -3.62 -7.91 -17.97
C MET A 73 -4.41 -6.62 -17.61
N ASN A 74 -5.70 -6.57 -17.86
CA ASN A 74 -6.63 -5.53 -17.45
C ASN A 74 -7.34 -5.86 -16.12
N GLY A 75 -6.77 -6.79 -15.33
CA GLY A 75 -7.33 -7.19 -14.04
C GLY A 75 -7.57 -6.01 -13.11
N ALA A 76 -8.39 -6.26 -12.09
CA ALA A 76 -8.77 -5.30 -11.08
C ALA A 76 -7.55 -4.61 -10.46
N TRP A 77 -7.28 -3.38 -10.82
CA TRP A 77 -6.32 -2.53 -10.13
C TRP A 77 -6.98 -1.93 -8.90
N ASN A 78 -6.31 -2.11 -7.78
CA ASN A 78 -6.68 -1.49 -6.52
C ASN A 78 -5.62 -0.47 -6.17
N LEU A 79 -6.03 0.76 -5.98
CA LEU A 79 -5.16 1.90 -5.77
C LEU A 79 -5.26 2.38 -4.33
N ALA A 80 -4.20 3.04 -3.86
CA ALA A 80 -4.20 3.74 -2.59
C ALA A 80 -5.12 4.97 -2.61
N THR A 81 -5.44 5.51 -1.41
CA THR A 81 -6.28 6.71 -1.26
C THR A 81 -5.55 8.00 -1.56
N ILE A 82 -4.22 8.04 -1.43
CA ILE A 82 -3.42 9.26 -1.59
C ILE A 82 -2.64 9.21 -2.90
N ALA A 83 -2.75 10.30 -3.66
CA ALA A 83 -2.06 10.50 -4.94
C ALA A 83 -0.60 10.91 -4.76
N LEU A 84 0.27 10.41 -5.62
CA LEU A 84 1.71 10.67 -5.62
C LEU A 84 2.01 11.93 -6.46
N THR A 85 1.50 13.09 -6.05
CA THR A 85 1.56 14.34 -6.83
C THR A 85 2.87 15.10 -6.69
N GLY A 86 3.67 14.79 -5.67
CA GLY A 86 4.96 15.43 -5.40
C GLY A 86 5.68 14.69 -4.27
N GLY A 87 6.96 14.98 -4.05
CA GLY A 87 7.74 14.33 -3.00
C GLY A 87 8.24 12.94 -3.36
N LYS A 88 8.76 12.26 -2.35
CA LYS A 88 9.29 10.89 -2.45
C LYS A 88 8.58 10.02 -1.42
N TRP A 89 7.88 9.02 -1.88
CA TRP A 89 6.98 8.23 -1.07
C TRP A 89 7.37 6.76 -1.09
N HIS A 90 7.10 6.07 0.00
CA HIS A 90 7.37 4.65 0.16
C HIS A 90 6.13 3.92 0.66
N CYS A 91 5.96 2.70 0.20
CA CYS A 91 5.08 1.71 0.82
C CYS A 91 5.65 0.31 0.64
N GLU A 92 5.18 -0.60 1.47
CA GLU A 92 5.45 -2.03 1.37
C GLU A 92 4.17 -2.79 1.06
N VAL A 93 4.30 -3.96 0.48
CA VAL A 93 3.23 -4.93 0.37
C VAL A 93 3.75 -6.33 0.66
N LYS A 94 3.18 -6.99 1.66
CA LYS A 94 3.46 -8.40 1.95
C LYS A 94 2.58 -9.28 1.08
N CYS A 95 3.20 -10.18 0.35
CA CYS A 95 2.49 -11.16 -0.46
C CYS A 95 1.95 -12.25 0.44
N ILE A 96 0.63 -12.42 0.53
CA ILE A 96 0.00 -13.39 1.44
C ILE A 96 -0.31 -14.69 0.72
N SER A 97 -0.86 -14.63 -0.48
CA SER A 97 -1.14 -15.83 -1.27
C SER A 97 -0.78 -15.63 -2.73
N THR A 98 -0.39 -16.73 -3.38
CA THR A 98 0.06 -16.71 -4.76
C THR A 98 -0.61 -17.85 -5.50
N SER A 99 -1.52 -17.56 -6.40
CA SER A 99 -2.04 -18.57 -7.29
C SER A 99 -1.44 -18.50 -8.69
N SER A 100 -0.84 -17.37 -9.07
CA SER A 100 -0.24 -17.14 -10.39
C SER A 100 0.54 -15.81 -10.39
N TYR A 101 0.46 -15.02 -11.45
CA TYR A 101 1.16 -13.75 -11.53
C TYR A 101 0.41 -12.63 -10.82
N TYR A 102 1.04 -11.98 -9.87
CA TYR A 102 0.56 -10.73 -9.27
C TYR A 102 1.60 -9.64 -9.42
N GLN A 103 1.16 -8.40 -9.33
CA GLN A 103 1.92 -7.22 -9.69
C GLN A 103 1.66 -6.12 -8.68
N TRP A 104 2.76 -5.52 -8.22
CA TRP A 104 2.74 -4.36 -7.35
C TRP A 104 3.46 -3.21 -8.02
N GLY A 105 2.95 -2.01 -7.91
CA GLY A 105 3.57 -0.88 -8.59
C GLY A 105 2.77 0.40 -8.49
N ILE A 106 2.92 1.24 -9.52
CA ILE A 106 2.22 2.50 -9.65
C ILE A 106 1.35 2.51 -10.89
N SER A 107 0.19 3.14 -10.78
CA SER A 107 -0.77 3.32 -11.86
C SER A 107 -1.45 4.69 -11.75
N PRO A 108 -1.77 5.35 -12.86
CA PRO A 108 -2.65 6.52 -12.84
C PRO A 108 -4.09 6.14 -12.51
N THR A 109 -4.94 7.13 -12.26
CA THR A 109 -6.26 7.02 -11.63
C THR A 109 -7.30 6.18 -12.34
N HIS A 110 -7.11 5.76 -13.59
CA HIS A 110 -8.21 5.14 -14.32
C HIS A 110 -8.02 3.63 -14.51
N PRO A 111 -8.98 2.79 -14.05
CA PRO A 111 -8.89 1.35 -14.22
C PRO A 111 -8.96 0.90 -15.70
N ASN A 112 -9.44 1.75 -16.59
CA ASN A 112 -9.56 1.48 -18.03
C ASN A 112 -8.41 2.03 -18.86
N ASP A 113 -7.44 2.72 -18.25
CA ASP A 113 -6.26 3.13 -18.98
C ASP A 113 -5.45 1.91 -19.40
N SER A 114 -5.04 1.93 -20.64
CA SER A 114 -4.21 0.88 -21.21
C SER A 114 -2.95 0.66 -20.37
N PHE A 115 -2.36 -0.52 -20.45
CA PHE A 115 -1.06 -0.88 -19.86
C PHE A 115 0.05 0.16 -20.09
N SER A 116 -0.18 1.07 -21.02
CA SER A 116 0.79 2.04 -21.48
C SER A 116 1.22 3.09 -20.47
N SER A 117 0.59 3.17 -19.29
CA SER A 117 0.89 4.20 -18.28
C SER A 117 1.32 3.64 -16.93
N ARG A 118 1.48 2.34 -16.81
CA ARG A 118 1.76 1.66 -15.53
C ARG A 118 3.22 1.26 -15.42
N CYS A 119 3.74 1.24 -14.20
CA CYS A 119 5.04 0.66 -13.90
C CYS A 119 4.89 -0.31 -12.72
N PHE A 120 5.18 -1.59 -12.94
CA PHE A 120 4.99 -2.60 -11.91
C PHE A 120 5.98 -3.74 -11.99
N TYR A 121 6.21 -4.34 -10.83
CA TYR A 121 7.02 -5.52 -10.61
C TYR A 121 6.12 -6.74 -10.47
N ARG A 122 6.31 -7.73 -11.33
CA ARG A 122 5.55 -8.98 -11.35
C ARG A 122 6.30 -10.08 -10.63
N SER A 123 5.56 -11.01 -10.04
CA SER A 123 6.12 -12.09 -9.20
C SER A 123 7.08 -13.03 -9.93
N ASP A 124 7.03 -13.11 -11.24
CA ASP A 124 7.97 -13.89 -12.06
C ASP A 124 9.30 -13.18 -12.38
N GLY A 125 9.55 -12.02 -11.77
CA GLY A 125 10.76 -11.24 -12.01
C GLY A 125 10.70 -10.33 -13.24
N ASN A 126 9.52 -10.17 -13.85
CA ASN A 126 9.35 -9.23 -14.94
C ASN A 126 8.96 -7.85 -14.41
N ILE A 127 9.57 -6.82 -14.97
CA ILE A 127 9.16 -5.43 -14.76
C ILE A 127 8.45 -4.96 -16.02
N TYR A 128 7.21 -4.51 -15.85
CA TYR A 128 6.46 -3.88 -16.91
C TYR A 128 6.51 -2.37 -16.70
N ASN A 129 6.98 -1.67 -17.70
CA ASN A 129 7.15 -0.24 -17.66
C ASN A 129 6.87 0.36 -19.02
N ALA A 130 5.82 1.11 -19.13
CA ALA A 130 5.50 1.85 -20.35
C ALA A 130 6.42 3.06 -20.59
N GLY A 131 7.21 3.45 -19.57
CA GLY A 131 8.15 4.56 -19.64
C GLY A 131 9.49 4.22 -20.30
N SER A 132 10.45 5.11 -20.08
CA SER A 132 11.82 4.94 -20.58
C SER A 132 12.48 3.67 -20.04
N GLY A 133 13.10 2.91 -20.89
CA GLY A 133 13.73 1.63 -20.57
C GLY A 133 12.82 0.41 -20.76
N GLY A 134 11.52 0.61 -21.06
CA GLY A 134 10.58 -0.46 -21.42
C GLY A 134 10.49 -1.61 -20.41
N ASN A 135 9.88 -2.69 -20.85
CA ASN A 135 9.78 -3.93 -20.07
C ASN A 135 11.15 -4.60 -19.93
N THR A 136 11.44 -5.11 -18.76
CA THR A 136 12.66 -5.90 -18.49
C THR A 136 12.32 -7.20 -17.78
N THR A 137 13.17 -8.21 -17.97
CA THR A 137 12.98 -9.56 -17.43
C THR A 137 14.22 -10.02 -16.68
N GLY A 138 14.13 -11.14 -15.99
CA GLY A 138 15.27 -11.77 -15.33
C GLY A 138 15.64 -11.16 -13.97
N HIS A 139 14.75 -10.33 -13.40
CA HIS A 139 14.91 -9.86 -12.03
C HIS A 139 14.51 -10.95 -11.03
N THR A 140 14.82 -10.73 -9.76
CA THR A 140 14.47 -11.65 -8.67
C THR A 140 12.97 -11.92 -8.64
N THR A 141 12.56 -13.17 -8.61
CA THR A 141 11.15 -13.56 -8.42
C THR A 141 10.73 -13.40 -6.96
N TYR A 142 9.44 -13.29 -6.72
CA TYR A 142 8.90 -13.23 -5.37
C TYR A 142 7.63 -14.09 -5.22
N THR A 143 7.34 -14.50 -4.01
CA THR A 143 6.27 -15.44 -3.67
C THR A 143 5.59 -15.06 -2.35
N ALA A 144 4.65 -15.88 -1.89
CA ALA A 144 4.02 -15.71 -0.59
C ALA A 144 5.05 -15.62 0.54
N GLY A 145 4.86 -14.68 1.44
CA GLY A 145 5.78 -14.35 2.54
C GLY A 145 6.76 -13.23 2.21
N ASP A 146 7.09 -13.00 0.94
CA ASP A 146 7.99 -11.90 0.55
C ASP A 146 7.30 -10.53 0.72
N ILE A 147 8.10 -9.53 1.06
CA ILE A 147 7.68 -8.13 1.16
C ILE A 147 8.31 -7.34 0.01
N ILE A 148 7.47 -6.68 -0.76
CA ILE A 148 7.88 -5.84 -1.87
C ILE A 148 7.77 -4.37 -1.45
N GLY A 149 8.90 -3.66 -1.47
CA GLY A 149 8.92 -2.22 -1.29
C GLY A 149 8.76 -1.51 -2.63
N MET A 150 8.00 -0.43 -2.61
CA MET A 150 7.79 0.48 -3.72
C MET A 150 8.10 1.89 -3.27
N SER A 151 9.10 2.51 -3.89
CA SER A 151 9.52 3.88 -3.55
C SER A 151 9.46 4.74 -4.79
N TYR A 152 8.61 5.76 -4.79
CA TYR A 152 8.38 6.63 -5.95
C TYR A 152 8.84 8.06 -5.68
N ASP A 153 9.66 8.58 -6.58
CA ASP A 153 10.08 9.98 -6.64
C ASP A 153 9.26 10.69 -7.72
N ALA A 154 8.31 11.53 -7.30
CA ALA A 154 7.43 12.24 -8.22
C ALA A 154 8.16 13.30 -9.05
N SER A 155 9.27 13.86 -8.55
CA SER A 155 10.04 14.87 -9.27
C SER A 155 10.90 14.26 -10.37
N ALA A 156 11.52 13.11 -10.09
CA ALA A 156 12.31 12.36 -11.07
C ALA A 156 11.46 11.41 -11.91
N ASN A 157 10.19 11.21 -11.54
CA ASN A 157 9.28 10.22 -12.11
C ASN A 157 9.90 8.81 -12.12
N THR A 158 10.53 8.42 -11.02
CA THR A 158 11.21 7.12 -10.89
C THR A 158 10.61 6.29 -9.77
N VAL A 159 10.51 4.99 -9.99
CA VAL A 159 10.12 4.02 -8.98
C VAL A 159 11.26 3.03 -8.73
N ILE A 160 11.56 2.80 -7.46
CA ILE A 160 12.47 1.75 -6.99
C ILE A 160 11.62 0.61 -6.48
N PHE A 161 11.87 -0.58 -7.01
CA PHE A 161 11.31 -1.82 -6.46
C PHE A 161 12.37 -2.51 -5.62
N SER A 162 11.97 -2.98 -4.44
CA SER A 162 12.80 -3.81 -3.57
C SER A 162 12.07 -5.10 -3.19
N LYS A 163 12.84 -6.11 -2.82
CA LYS A 163 12.34 -7.36 -2.26
C LYS A 163 13.03 -7.59 -0.93
N ASN A 164 12.27 -7.75 0.14
CA ASN A 164 12.77 -7.99 1.49
C ASN A 164 13.90 -7.00 1.85
N GLY A 165 13.67 -5.72 1.63
CA GLY A 165 14.61 -4.63 1.89
C GLY A 165 15.72 -4.44 0.86
N THR A 166 15.95 -5.41 -0.04
CA THR A 166 17.02 -5.32 -1.05
C THR A 166 16.49 -4.74 -2.36
N ALA A 167 17.10 -3.66 -2.84
CA ALA A 167 16.73 -3.06 -4.12
C ALA A 167 16.89 -4.03 -5.29
N VAL A 168 15.89 -4.13 -6.13
CA VAL A 168 15.86 -5.00 -7.32
C VAL A 168 16.11 -4.19 -8.58
N VAL A 169 15.41 -3.08 -8.75
CA VAL A 169 15.49 -2.26 -9.96
C VAL A 169 14.93 -0.86 -9.71
N THR A 170 15.50 0.11 -10.43
CA THR A 170 14.94 1.47 -10.56
C THR A 170 14.44 1.67 -11.98
N LYS A 171 13.22 2.17 -12.13
CA LYS A 171 12.60 2.48 -13.43
C LYS A 171 12.11 3.92 -13.49
N THR A 172 12.28 4.54 -14.65
CA THR A 172 11.61 5.82 -14.95
C THR A 172 10.25 5.50 -15.54
N ALA A 173 9.20 5.91 -14.85
CA ALA A 173 7.82 5.74 -15.29
C ALA A 173 7.50 6.66 -16.48
N ILE A 174 6.39 6.42 -17.15
CA ILE A 174 5.90 7.36 -18.16
C ILE A 174 5.41 8.64 -17.46
N ALA A 175 5.68 9.78 -18.08
CA ALA A 175 5.03 11.02 -17.67
C ALA A 175 3.55 10.94 -18.03
N HIS A 176 2.68 11.12 -17.05
CA HIS A 176 1.23 11.08 -17.20
C HIS A 176 0.63 12.39 -16.70
N ASN A 177 -0.51 12.81 -17.27
CA ASN A 177 -1.20 14.03 -16.81
C ASN A 177 -1.88 13.83 -15.47
N ASP A 178 -2.34 12.60 -15.20
CA ASP A 178 -2.90 12.22 -13.91
C ASP A 178 -1.81 11.74 -12.95
N PRO A 179 -1.97 11.98 -11.65
CA PRO A 179 -1.02 11.51 -10.65
C PRO A 179 -1.01 9.99 -10.58
N TYR A 180 0.14 9.44 -10.22
CA TYR A 180 0.27 8.05 -9.89
C TYR A 180 -0.27 7.73 -8.48
N PHE A 181 -0.62 6.48 -8.28
CA PHE A 181 -0.99 5.89 -7.00
C PHE A 181 -0.24 4.57 -6.84
N PHE A 182 0.11 4.22 -5.62
CA PHE A 182 0.53 2.85 -5.34
C PHE A 182 -0.66 1.91 -5.47
N GLY A 183 -0.40 0.69 -5.94
CA GLY A 183 -1.45 -0.30 -6.10
C GLY A 183 -0.97 -1.64 -6.60
N GLY A 184 -1.91 -2.46 -6.98
CA GLY A 184 -1.61 -3.78 -7.50
C GLY A 184 -2.75 -4.46 -8.23
N THR A 185 -2.43 -5.58 -8.87
CA THR A 185 -3.39 -6.42 -9.59
C THR A 185 -2.92 -7.87 -9.71
N GLY A 186 -3.86 -8.78 -9.93
CA GLY A 186 -3.59 -10.16 -10.34
C GLY A 186 -3.89 -10.36 -11.82
N LEU A 187 -3.13 -11.22 -12.50
CA LEU A 187 -3.16 -11.37 -13.96
C LEU A 187 -3.96 -12.55 -14.49
N SER A 188 -4.30 -13.52 -13.68
CA SER A 188 -4.97 -14.73 -14.16
C SER A 188 -6.05 -15.19 -13.17
N ALA A 189 -6.83 -16.20 -13.58
CA ALA A 189 -7.81 -16.82 -12.69
C ALA A 189 -7.14 -17.32 -11.41
N GLY A 190 -7.58 -16.81 -10.25
CA GLY A 190 -7.06 -17.15 -8.95
C GLY A 190 -7.36 -16.08 -7.91
N THR A 191 -7.06 -16.40 -6.66
CA THR A 191 -7.14 -15.44 -5.56
C THR A 191 -5.75 -14.92 -5.22
N TYR A 192 -5.61 -13.61 -5.22
CA TYR A 192 -4.39 -12.90 -4.89
C TYR A 192 -4.64 -12.08 -3.64
N THR A 193 -3.78 -12.21 -2.66
CA THR A 193 -3.90 -11.45 -1.42
C THR A 193 -2.58 -10.76 -1.12
N GLY A 194 -2.64 -9.47 -0.86
CA GLY A 194 -1.50 -8.67 -0.41
C GLY A 194 -1.92 -7.74 0.72
N ASP A 195 -1.06 -7.61 1.70
CA ASP A 195 -1.22 -6.69 2.82
C ASP A 195 -0.35 -5.47 2.59
N PHE A 196 -0.98 -4.33 2.31
CA PHE A 196 -0.29 -3.06 2.15
C PHE A 196 0.12 -2.47 3.49
N ASN A 197 1.25 -1.82 3.50
CA ASN A 197 1.77 -1.00 4.58
C ASN A 197 2.25 0.34 4.01
N PHE A 198 1.53 1.40 4.32
CA PHE A 198 1.87 2.77 3.96
C PHE A 198 2.57 3.52 5.10
N GLY A 199 2.93 2.79 6.18
CA GLY A 199 3.52 3.31 7.41
C GLY A 199 2.54 3.37 8.58
N GLY A 200 1.23 3.30 8.32
CA GLY A 200 0.17 3.21 9.34
C GLY A 200 -0.12 1.78 9.75
N TYR A 201 -1.41 1.49 9.96
CA TYR A 201 -1.84 0.13 10.24
C TYR A 201 -1.57 -0.81 9.04
N THR A 202 -1.15 -2.02 9.35
CA THR A 202 -1.07 -3.13 8.40
C THR A 202 -1.52 -4.43 9.07
N SER A 203 -2.08 -5.35 8.31
CA SER A 203 -2.58 -6.62 8.82
C SER A 203 -1.51 -7.70 9.00
N TYR A 204 -0.27 -7.46 8.60
CA TYR A 204 0.83 -8.38 8.89
C TYR A 204 1.67 -7.90 10.07
N THR A 205 2.28 -8.84 10.77
CA THR A 205 3.20 -8.54 11.86
C THR A 205 4.52 -7.98 11.31
N ILE A 206 4.90 -6.79 11.79
CA ILE A 206 6.21 -6.20 11.57
C ILE A 206 7.15 -6.73 12.65
N SER A 207 8.25 -7.35 12.23
CA SER A 207 9.20 -8.01 13.14
C SER A 207 10.39 -7.11 13.51
N SER A 208 10.75 -6.21 12.62
CA SER A 208 11.86 -5.28 12.79
C SER A 208 11.42 -3.87 12.39
N PRO A 209 10.67 -3.16 13.26
CA PRO A 209 10.06 -1.90 12.89
C PRO A 209 11.10 -0.82 12.56
N GLU A 210 10.99 -0.28 11.36
CA GLU A 210 11.78 0.81 10.84
C GLU A 210 10.87 2.01 10.53
N THR A 211 11.41 3.23 10.62
CA THR A 211 10.70 4.46 10.28
C THR A 211 11.33 5.15 9.08
N ASP A 212 10.63 6.11 8.50
CA ASP A 212 11.25 7.01 7.53
C ASP A 212 12.23 8.00 8.20
N ALA A 213 12.90 8.82 7.40
CA ALA A 213 13.90 9.78 7.89
C ALA A 213 13.32 10.86 8.81
N ASN A 214 12.01 11.06 8.85
CA ASN A 214 11.31 11.98 9.74
C ASN A 214 10.81 11.29 11.01
N GLY A 215 11.02 9.99 11.16
CA GLY A 215 10.54 9.19 12.27
C GLY A 215 9.06 8.80 12.15
N TYR A 216 8.47 8.93 10.96
CA TYR A 216 7.09 8.55 10.71
C TYR A 216 7.00 7.17 10.05
N GLY A 217 5.83 6.58 10.26
CA GLY A 217 5.51 5.26 9.74
C GLY A 217 6.18 4.13 10.51
N THR A 218 5.70 2.92 10.24
CA THR A 218 6.27 1.68 10.78
C THR A 218 6.35 0.68 9.63
N PHE A 219 7.55 0.36 9.19
CA PHE A 219 7.83 -0.54 8.08
C PHE A 219 8.62 -1.75 8.54
N GLU A 220 8.58 -2.85 7.80
CA GLU A 220 9.45 -4.00 8.06
C GLU A 220 10.90 -3.72 7.64
N TYR A 221 11.07 -2.94 6.56
CA TYR A 221 12.37 -2.53 6.04
C TYR A 221 12.44 -1.00 5.92
N ALA A 222 13.60 -0.44 6.26
CA ALA A 222 13.80 1.00 6.17
C ALA A 222 13.52 1.52 4.74
N PRO A 223 12.69 2.56 4.58
CA PRO A 223 12.55 3.26 3.32
C PRO A 223 13.92 3.73 2.79
N PRO A 224 14.14 3.79 1.47
CA PRO A 224 15.35 4.40 0.93
C PRO A 224 15.51 5.83 1.42
N SER A 225 16.75 6.29 1.57
CA SER A 225 17.04 7.63 2.08
C SER A 225 16.28 8.73 1.31
N GLY A 226 15.58 9.58 2.04
CA GLY A 226 14.78 10.67 1.51
C GLY A 226 13.40 10.26 0.97
N TYR A 227 12.99 9.01 1.17
CA TYR A 227 11.61 8.58 0.93
C TYR A 227 10.86 8.51 2.25
N TYR A 228 9.59 8.86 2.21
CA TYR A 228 8.74 9.06 3.37
C TYR A 228 7.51 8.16 3.32
N ALA A 229 6.93 7.90 4.49
CA ALA A 229 5.64 7.27 4.61
C ALA A 229 4.56 8.07 3.85
N LEU A 230 3.66 7.37 3.15
CA LEU A 230 2.60 8.04 2.39
C LEU A 230 1.47 8.46 3.33
N CYS A 231 1.57 9.68 3.86
CA CYS A 231 0.59 10.29 4.76
C CYS A 231 0.40 11.77 4.45
N THR A 232 -0.65 12.39 5.05
CA THR A 232 -0.95 13.83 4.96
C THR A 232 -0.40 14.59 6.15
#